data_aa8a9b3f24d4c2de25e6b494a608ead0
#
_entry.id   aa8a9b3f24d4c2de25e6b494a608ead0
#
_cell.length_a   1.000
_cell.length_b   1.000
_cell.length_c   1.000
_cell.angle_alpha   90.00
_cell.angle_beta   90.00
_cell.angle_gamma   90.00
#
_symmetry.space_group_name_H-M   'P 1'
#
loop_
_entity.id
_entity.type
_entity.pdbx_description
1 polymer ?
#
loop_
_entity_poly.entity_id
_entity_poly.type
_entity_poly.pdbx_seq_one_letter_code
_entity_poly.pdbx_strand_id
1 'polypeptide(L)'
;MTRITQLAETAALAASALLAGVGDSRLMTPTEWAHAVGEIEAVGRVLDAARVAIAGAAAGVGRSIPTVAATLGARGGADALAGCAGISEREASRRIALADALTASASLTGALVVERFPLLASALREGSIGIEAAAVVVRELDAVRIRASADDLAAAEIGLVTLAAAREGAAPARTEFVVDAAKAWASAIDPDGARPREERMLRRRAFRIGVEDDDGGRTFGGYLAAEPALMLESLIEAHRRAGTGVAFVDASAADVVAEPEPFVRDARTMAQQRHDAFAAMIVAAARAADAPSIGGAPPAVLVTVAAEDLNTTDGRAGDPIGRVDGTSTAFTRAAVERAIDRGGFQEVSLDSAGAIVGIGSVQRCFTPTQRRAIVARDGGCVIPGCRIPAGWCEVHHVVPHRDGGPTSTNNGALLCWWHHVNIDTGPWQIMMLNGVPHVRGPGLPQWRRHQPRTPALQSGDRFHARN
;
A
#
# COMPACT_ATOMS: atom_id res chain seq x y z
N MET A 1 -54.38 -8.54 -0.80
CA MET A 1 -53.12 -7.80 -0.80
C MET A 1 -52.94 -7.17 0.56
N THR A 2 -51.78 -7.31 1.17
CA THR A 2 -51.52 -6.69 2.46
C THR A 2 -51.19 -5.18 2.29
N ARG A 3 -51.43 -4.35 3.35
CA ARG A 3 -51.11 -2.92 3.31
C ARG A 3 -49.66 -2.65 2.87
N ILE A 4 -48.72 -3.52 3.26
CA ILE A 4 -47.30 -3.35 2.91
C ILE A 4 -47.06 -3.56 1.40
N THR A 5 -47.78 -4.50 0.76
CA THR A 5 -47.64 -4.72 -0.70
C THR A 5 -48.19 -3.53 -1.50
N GLN A 6 -49.30 -2.90 -1.07
CA GLN A 6 -49.81 -1.69 -1.70
C GLN A 6 -48.85 -0.49 -1.58
N LEU A 7 -48.22 -0.32 -0.41
CA LEU A 7 -47.22 0.73 -0.19
C LEU A 7 -45.96 0.48 -1.03
N ALA A 8 -45.54 -0.79 -1.18
CA ALA A 8 -44.40 -1.14 -2.01
C ALA A 8 -44.64 -0.86 -3.51
N GLU A 9 -45.87 -1.11 -4.01
CA GLU A 9 -46.27 -0.76 -5.38
C GLU A 9 -46.23 0.77 -5.59
N THR A 10 -46.74 1.54 -4.64
CA THR A 10 -46.69 3.00 -4.69
C THR A 10 -45.27 3.53 -4.71
N ALA A 11 -44.40 2.98 -3.87
CA ALA A 11 -42.99 3.31 -3.83
C ALA A 11 -42.26 2.95 -5.13
N ALA A 12 -42.60 1.81 -5.75
CA ALA A 12 -42.04 1.41 -7.03
C ALA A 12 -42.42 2.37 -8.17
N LEU A 13 -43.68 2.86 -8.18
CA LEU A 13 -44.12 3.87 -9.16
C LEU A 13 -43.37 5.19 -8.97
N ALA A 14 -43.20 5.65 -7.73
CA ALA A 14 -42.43 6.84 -7.43
C ALA A 14 -40.93 6.70 -7.83
N ALA A 15 -40.33 5.56 -7.53
CA ALA A 15 -38.95 5.26 -7.94
C ALA A 15 -38.78 5.21 -9.47
N SER A 16 -39.76 4.69 -10.19
CA SER A 16 -39.76 4.69 -11.66
C SER A 16 -39.86 6.11 -12.23
N ALA A 17 -40.65 6.98 -11.61
CA ALA A 17 -40.73 8.39 -12.00
C ALA A 17 -39.43 9.14 -11.74
N LEU A 18 -38.76 8.89 -10.60
CA LEU A 18 -37.42 9.44 -10.31
C LEU A 18 -36.39 8.97 -11.37
N LEU A 19 -36.40 7.67 -11.72
CA LEU A 19 -35.50 7.14 -12.73
C LEU A 19 -35.71 7.79 -14.10
N ALA A 20 -36.95 8.05 -14.48
CA ALA A 20 -37.27 8.77 -15.72
C ALA A 20 -36.70 10.20 -15.73
N GLY A 21 -36.72 10.88 -14.58
CA GLY A 21 -36.15 12.22 -14.42
C GLY A 21 -34.62 12.29 -14.46
N VAL A 22 -33.90 11.19 -14.21
CA VAL A 22 -32.43 11.16 -14.21
C VAL A 22 -31.84 11.53 -15.59
N GLY A 23 -32.60 11.38 -16.69
CA GLY A 23 -32.18 11.80 -18.04
C GLY A 23 -31.75 13.27 -18.12
N ASP A 24 -32.34 14.13 -17.30
CA ASP A 24 -32.08 15.57 -17.26
C ASP A 24 -30.83 15.95 -16.43
N SER A 25 -30.21 14.97 -15.75
CA SER A 25 -29.07 15.20 -14.84
C SER A 25 -27.86 15.86 -15.52
N ARG A 26 -27.72 15.72 -16.85
CA ARG A 26 -26.66 16.35 -17.67
C ARG A 26 -26.83 17.87 -17.81
N LEU A 27 -28.02 18.37 -17.53
CA LEU A 27 -28.34 19.79 -17.62
C LEU A 27 -28.31 20.50 -16.27
N MET A 28 -28.09 19.73 -15.17
CA MET A 28 -28.04 20.27 -13.82
C MET A 28 -26.74 21.04 -13.58
N THR A 29 -26.85 22.13 -12.84
CA THR A 29 -25.68 22.77 -12.21
C THR A 29 -25.08 21.85 -11.13
N PRO A 30 -23.81 22.01 -10.76
CA PRO A 30 -23.20 21.22 -9.66
C PRO A 30 -23.99 21.27 -8.35
N THR A 31 -24.61 22.38 -8.03
CA THR A 31 -25.43 22.57 -6.81
C THR A 31 -26.75 21.79 -6.90
N GLU A 32 -27.45 21.88 -8.03
CA GLU A 32 -28.68 21.11 -8.26
C GLU A 32 -28.41 19.61 -8.27
N TRP A 33 -27.31 19.19 -8.89
CA TRP A 33 -26.88 17.79 -8.88
C TRP A 33 -26.61 17.29 -7.46
N ALA A 34 -25.87 18.04 -6.64
CA ALA A 34 -25.56 17.67 -5.27
C ALA A 34 -26.85 17.57 -4.41
N HIS A 35 -27.78 18.47 -4.61
CA HIS A 35 -29.08 18.44 -3.93
C HIS A 35 -29.89 17.20 -4.35
N ALA A 36 -30.01 16.94 -5.65
CA ALA A 36 -30.75 15.79 -6.17
C ALA A 36 -30.18 14.46 -5.68
N VAL A 37 -28.85 14.32 -5.63
CA VAL A 37 -28.17 13.14 -5.05
C VAL A 37 -28.57 13.00 -3.57
N GLY A 38 -28.53 14.08 -2.80
CA GLY A 38 -28.89 14.06 -1.37
C GLY A 38 -30.32 13.56 -1.14
N GLU A 39 -31.29 14.03 -1.93
CA GLU A 39 -32.70 13.65 -1.85
C GLU A 39 -32.93 12.19 -2.26
N ILE A 40 -32.32 11.73 -3.36
CA ILE A 40 -32.43 10.35 -3.81
C ILE A 40 -31.84 9.39 -2.78
N GLU A 41 -30.68 9.72 -2.22
CA GLU A 41 -30.04 8.92 -1.17
C GLU A 41 -30.87 8.92 0.13
N ALA A 42 -31.55 10.01 0.46
CA ALA A 42 -32.46 10.06 1.62
C ALA A 42 -33.63 9.07 1.45
N VAL A 43 -34.24 9.03 0.29
CA VAL A 43 -35.27 8.05 -0.04
C VAL A 43 -34.71 6.62 0.02
N GLY A 44 -33.51 6.41 -0.51
CA GLY A 44 -32.80 5.12 -0.46
C GLY A 44 -32.62 4.62 0.98
N ARG A 45 -32.20 5.48 1.91
CA ARG A 45 -32.02 5.13 3.33
C ARG A 45 -33.32 4.71 4.03
N VAL A 46 -34.43 5.37 3.74
CA VAL A 46 -35.74 4.97 4.28
C VAL A 46 -36.17 3.57 3.73
N LEU A 47 -35.93 3.30 2.45
CA LEU A 47 -36.17 1.99 1.85
C LEU A 47 -35.27 0.92 2.47
N ASP A 48 -34.04 1.23 2.77
CA ASP A 48 -33.11 0.30 3.44
C ASP A 48 -33.57 -0.01 4.86
N ALA A 49 -34.06 0.97 5.61
CA ALA A 49 -34.68 0.73 6.90
C ALA A 49 -35.87 -0.26 6.80
N ALA A 50 -36.73 -0.09 5.81
CA ALA A 50 -37.83 -1.02 5.54
C ALA A 50 -37.32 -2.43 5.17
N ARG A 51 -36.25 -2.55 4.38
CA ARG A 51 -35.59 -3.83 4.04
C ARG A 51 -35.02 -4.52 5.27
N VAL A 52 -34.44 -3.79 6.21
CA VAL A 52 -33.95 -4.32 7.49
C VAL A 52 -35.13 -4.79 8.35
N ALA A 53 -36.19 -3.99 8.48
CA ALA A 53 -37.35 -4.37 9.27
C ALA A 53 -38.02 -5.67 8.78
N ILE A 54 -38.18 -5.84 7.47
CA ILE A 54 -38.77 -7.07 6.91
C ILE A 54 -37.80 -8.27 7.01
N ALA A 55 -36.51 -8.05 6.97
CA ALA A 55 -35.53 -9.10 7.16
C ALA A 55 -35.58 -9.70 8.56
N GLY A 56 -35.85 -8.90 9.59
CA GLY A 56 -36.09 -9.38 10.94
C GLY A 56 -37.29 -10.35 11.04
N ALA A 57 -38.32 -10.08 10.29
CA ALA A 57 -39.50 -11.00 10.24
C ALA A 57 -39.16 -12.36 9.64
N ALA A 58 -38.24 -12.43 8.67
CA ALA A 58 -37.81 -13.69 8.06
C ALA A 58 -37.04 -14.61 9.04
N ALA A 59 -36.31 -14.02 9.97
CA ALA A 59 -35.57 -14.73 11.01
C ALA A 59 -36.43 -15.01 12.26
N GLY A 60 -37.64 -14.53 12.33
CA GLY A 60 -38.50 -14.65 13.51
C GLY A 60 -38.09 -13.73 14.67
N VAL A 61 -37.35 -12.68 14.39
CA VAL A 61 -36.98 -11.68 15.40
C VAL A 61 -38.22 -11.10 16.05
N GLY A 62 -38.31 -11.22 17.38
CA GLY A 62 -39.48 -10.76 18.15
C GLY A 62 -40.74 -11.59 18.05
N ARG A 63 -40.73 -12.83 17.53
CA ARG A 63 -41.90 -13.69 17.36
C ARG A 63 -41.70 -15.11 17.90
N SER A 64 -42.76 -15.64 18.52
CA SER A 64 -42.87 -17.05 18.99
C SER A 64 -43.56 -17.99 17.98
N ILE A 65 -43.68 -17.62 16.70
CA ILE A 65 -44.44 -18.34 15.65
C ILE A 65 -43.45 -19.03 14.68
N PRO A 66 -43.84 -20.14 14.01
CA PRO A 66 -42.99 -20.78 13.01
C PRO A 66 -42.34 -19.78 12.06
N THR A 67 -41.06 -19.90 11.87
CA THR A 67 -40.28 -18.94 11.07
C THR A 67 -40.72 -18.99 9.61
N VAL A 68 -40.66 -17.88 8.90
CA VAL A 68 -40.92 -17.78 7.44
C VAL A 68 -40.10 -18.84 6.70
N ALA A 69 -38.90 -19.12 7.15
CA ALA A 69 -38.02 -20.15 6.61
C ALA A 69 -38.64 -21.55 6.63
N ALA A 70 -39.27 -21.94 7.76
CA ALA A 70 -39.93 -23.25 7.84
C ALA A 70 -41.12 -23.34 6.88
N THR A 71 -41.87 -22.26 6.72
CA THR A 71 -43.05 -22.24 5.78
C THR A 71 -42.61 -22.30 4.33
N LEU A 72 -41.45 -21.72 3.98
CA LEU A 72 -40.91 -21.72 2.62
C LEU A 72 -40.02 -22.93 2.30
N GLY A 73 -39.79 -23.82 3.26
CA GLY A 73 -38.87 -24.97 3.11
C GLY A 73 -37.40 -24.58 3.00
N ALA A 74 -37.05 -23.40 3.46
CA ALA A 74 -35.67 -22.88 3.44
C ALA A 74 -34.88 -23.37 4.65
N ARG A 75 -33.54 -23.47 4.54
CA ARG A 75 -32.62 -23.93 5.59
C ARG A 75 -32.58 -22.98 6.80
N GLY A 76 -32.97 -21.73 6.61
CA GLY A 76 -32.99 -20.70 7.64
C GLY A 76 -33.47 -19.36 7.12
N GLY A 77 -33.59 -18.36 8.02
CA GLY A 77 -34.09 -17.01 7.64
C GLY A 77 -33.27 -16.30 6.56
N ALA A 78 -31.96 -16.49 6.59
CA ALA A 78 -31.05 -15.91 5.59
C ALA A 78 -31.26 -16.54 4.20
N ASP A 79 -31.40 -17.87 4.13
CA ASP A 79 -31.68 -18.61 2.91
C ASP A 79 -33.05 -18.23 2.31
N ALA A 80 -34.08 -18.15 3.17
CA ALA A 80 -35.41 -17.69 2.76
C ALA A 80 -35.41 -16.26 2.20
N LEU A 81 -34.75 -15.35 2.91
CA LEU A 81 -34.64 -13.95 2.48
C LEU A 81 -33.85 -13.81 1.19
N ALA A 82 -32.73 -14.54 1.07
CA ALA A 82 -31.90 -14.55 -0.13
C ALA A 82 -32.67 -15.02 -1.36
N GLY A 83 -33.41 -16.14 -1.23
CA GLY A 83 -34.22 -16.68 -2.31
C GLY A 83 -35.37 -15.77 -2.74
N CYS A 84 -36.08 -15.16 -1.78
CA CYS A 84 -37.19 -14.24 -2.10
C CYS A 84 -36.72 -12.89 -2.68
N ALA A 85 -35.57 -12.38 -2.23
CA ALA A 85 -35.11 -11.04 -2.60
C ALA A 85 -34.09 -11.05 -3.75
N GLY A 86 -33.59 -12.22 -4.18
CA GLY A 86 -32.55 -12.31 -5.20
C GLY A 86 -31.19 -11.71 -4.76
N ILE A 87 -30.85 -11.82 -3.47
CA ILE A 87 -29.62 -11.29 -2.89
C ILE A 87 -28.74 -12.43 -2.36
N SER A 88 -27.46 -12.13 -2.05
CA SER A 88 -26.58 -13.12 -1.45
C SER A 88 -27.00 -13.47 0.00
N GLU A 89 -26.73 -14.71 0.43
CA GLU A 89 -26.94 -15.13 1.84
C GLU A 89 -26.17 -14.25 2.82
N ARG A 90 -25.01 -13.73 2.43
CA ARG A 90 -24.23 -12.79 3.23
C ARG A 90 -24.96 -11.46 3.48
N GLU A 91 -25.56 -10.92 2.44
CA GLU A 91 -26.36 -9.68 2.54
C GLU A 91 -27.64 -9.93 3.35
N ALA A 92 -28.31 -11.05 3.14
CA ALA A 92 -29.47 -11.46 3.93
C ALA A 92 -29.11 -11.58 5.41
N SER A 93 -28.02 -12.26 5.73
CA SER A 93 -27.51 -12.40 7.12
C SER A 93 -27.16 -11.06 7.75
N ARG A 94 -26.57 -10.12 6.98
CA ARG A 94 -26.24 -8.78 7.44
C ARG A 94 -27.53 -8.02 7.84
N ARG A 95 -28.57 -8.05 7.01
CA ARG A 95 -29.85 -7.39 7.30
C ARG A 95 -30.55 -7.99 8.51
N ILE A 96 -30.52 -9.30 8.65
CA ILE A 96 -31.10 -10.00 9.80
C ILE A 96 -30.36 -9.62 11.09
N ALA A 97 -29.03 -9.62 11.09
CA ALA A 97 -28.22 -9.25 12.25
C ALA A 97 -28.48 -7.79 12.68
N LEU A 98 -28.66 -6.90 11.70
CA LEU A 98 -28.99 -5.52 11.98
C LEU A 98 -30.42 -5.38 12.56
N ALA A 99 -31.38 -6.10 12.01
CA ALA A 99 -32.74 -6.13 12.53
C ALA A 99 -32.78 -6.68 13.97
N ASP A 100 -32.04 -7.73 14.28
CA ASP A 100 -31.93 -8.31 15.62
C ASP A 100 -31.35 -7.33 16.65
N ALA A 101 -30.41 -6.48 16.23
CA ALA A 101 -29.85 -5.45 17.09
C ALA A 101 -30.78 -4.26 17.35
N LEU A 102 -31.60 -3.91 16.34
CA LEU A 102 -32.38 -2.68 16.28
C LEU A 102 -33.90 -2.88 16.45
N THR A 103 -34.36 -4.08 16.81
CA THR A 103 -35.78 -4.37 17.03
C THR A 103 -35.99 -4.89 18.43
N ALA A 104 -36.97 -4.31 19.13
CA ALA A 104 -37.40 -4.83 20.41
C ALA A 104 -37.93 -6.26 20.26
N SER A 105 -37.60 -7.13 21.19
CA SER A 105 -38.02 -8.54 21.18
C SER A 105 -38.72 -8.90 22.48
N ALA A 106 -39.45 -10.03 22.48
CA ALA A 106 -39.98 -10.61 23.70
C ALA A 106 -39.04 -11.72 24.19
N SER A 107 -38.70 -11.73 25.49
CA SER A 107 -37.96 -12.83 26.10
C SER A 107 -38.80 -14.10 26.13
N LEU A 108 -38.18 -15.25 26.37
CA LEU A 108 -38.87 -16.50 26.58
C LEU A 108 -39.88 -16.47 27.74
N THR A 109 -39.72 -15.53 28.66
CA THR A 109 -40.63 -15.28 29.80
C THR A 109 -41.74 -14.25 29.48
N GLY A 110 -41.80 -13.74 28.26
CA GLY A 110 -42.75 -12.71 27.80
C GLY A 110 -42.40 -11.27 28.21
N ALA A 111 -41.26 -11.05 28.89
CA ALA A 111 -40.79 -9.72 29.19
C ALA A 111 -40.31 -9.00 27.91
N LEU A 112 -40.64 -7.74 27.78
CA LEU A 112 -40.18 -6.89 26.66
C LEU A 112 -38.65 -6.68 26.78
N VAL A 113 -37.90 -7.14 25.79
CA VAL A 113 -36.49 -6.83 25.63
C VAL A 113 -36.39 -5.61 24.71
N VAL A 114 -35.89 -4.51 25.23
CA VAL A 114 -35.69 -3.27 24.44
C VAL A 114 -34.64 -3.50 23.35
N GLU A 115 -34.68 -2.64 22.36
CA GLU A 115 -33.68 -2.55 21.31
C GLU A 115 -32.26 -2.42 21.94
N ARG A 116 -31.28 -3.12 21.38
CA ARG A 116 -29.89 -3.05 21.88
C ARG A 116 -29.28 -1.66 21.72
N PHE A 117 -29.67 -0.95 20.64
CA PHE A 117 -29.20 0.36 20.27
C PHE A 117 -30.41 1.22 19.84
N PRO A 118 -31.14 1.81 20.78
CA PRO A 118 -32.40 2.48 20.52
C PRO A 118 -32.26 3.79 19.70
N LEU A 119 -31.20 4.56 19.92
CA LEU A 119 -30.96 5.78 19.16
C LEU A 119 -30.56 5.46 17.70
N LEU A 120 -29.75 4.45 17.50
CA LEU A 120 -29.39 3.97 16.18
C LEU A 120 -30.61 3.41 15.43
N ALA A 121 -31.48 2.69 16.13
CA ALA A 121 -32.73 2.20 15.59
C ALA A 121 -33.67 3.33 15.13
N SER A 122 -33.78 4.41 15.92
CA SER A 122 -34.53 5.61 15.53
C SER A 122 -33.94 6.29 14.31
N ALA A 123 -32.61 6.53 14.34
CA ALA A 123 -31.88 7.17 13.25
C ALA A 123 -32.00 6.40 11.93
N LEU A 124 -31.95 5.05 11.99
CA LEU A 124 -32.14 4.21 10.81
C LEU A 124 -33.59 4.29 10.28
N ARG A 125 -34.60 4.23 11.16
CA ARG A 125 -36.03 4.35 10.78
C ARG A 125 -36.35 5.71 10.16
N GLU A 126 -35.73 6.76 10.64
CA GLU A 126 -35.88 8.12 10.13
C GLU A 126 -35.11 8.36 8.82
N GLY A 127 -34.25 7.43 8.42
CA GLY A 127 -33.39 7.58 7.26
C GLY A 127 -32.27 8.60 7.42
N SER A 128 -31.98 9.00 8.67
CA SER A 128 -30.90 9.94 8.98
C SER A 128 -29.53 9.30 8.95
N ILE A 129 -29.44 7.96 9.06
CA ILE A 129 -28.20 7.18 8.94
C ILE A 129 -28.36 6.09 7.87
N GLY A 130 -27.27 5.81 7.12
CA GLY A 130 -27.24 4.74 6.14
C GLY A 130 -27.04 3.36 6.76
N ILE A 131 -27.54 2.32 6.08
CA ILE A 131 -27.47 0.92 6.52
C ILE A 131 -26.01 0.43 6.74
N GLU A 132 -25.06 0.92 5.95
CA GLU A 132 -23.64 0.55 6.07
C GLU A 132 -23.04 1.10 7.38
N ALA A 133 -23.28 2.37 7.66
CA ALA A 133 -22.83 3.00 8.89
C ALA A 133 -23.49 2.36 10.12
N ALA A 134 -24.81 2.10 10.06
CA ALA A 134 -25.53 1.41 11.12
C ALA A 134 -24.95 0.02 11.40
N ALA A 135 -24.64 -0.76 10.35
CA ALA A 135 -24.04 -2.08 10.48
C ALA A 135 -22.64 -2.04 11.10
N VAL A 136 -21.86 -1.00 10.81
CA VAL A 136 -20.55 -0.77 11.44
C VAL A 136 -20.72 -0.51 12.93
N VAL A 137 -21.60 0.41 13.31
CA VAL A 137 -21.85 0.75 14.73
C VAL A 137 -22.29 -0.48 15.51
N VAL A 138 -23.26 -1.24 15.00
CA VAL A 138 -23.73 -2.49 15.64
C VAL A 138 -22.56 -3.47 15.80
N ARG A 139 -21.79 -3.70 14.76
CA ARG A 139 -20.68 -4.68 14.79
C ARG A 139 -19.63 -4.33 15.84
N GLU A 140 -19.20 -3.07 15.89
CA GLU A 140 -18.11 -2.65 16.78
C GLU A 140 -18.59 -2.58 18.25
N LEU A 141 -19.80 -2.10 18.51
CA LEU A 141 -20.35 -2.01 19.85
C LEU A 141 -20.78 -3.39 20.40
N ASP A 142 -21.39 -4.27 19.58
CA ASP A 142 -21.71 -5.64 20.00
C ASP A 142 -20.46 -6.45 20.36
N ALA A 143 -19.33 -6.20 19.70
CA ALA A 143 -18.07 -6.89 19.99
C ALA A 143 -17.55 -6.62 21.41
N VAL A 144 -17.90 -5.49 21.99
CA VAL A 144 -17.44 -5.07 23.33
C VAL A 144 -18.54 -5.10 24.39
N ARG A 145 -19.81 -5.27 24.00
CA ARG A 145 -21.01 -5.13 24.81
C ARG A 145 -21.01 -5.95 26.12
N ILE A 146 -20.40 -7.12 26.11
CA ILE A 146 -20.38 -7.99 27.31
C ILE A 146 -19.42 -7.44 28.38
N ARG A 147 -18.42 -6.63 27.97
CA ARG A 147 -17.35 -6.14 28.85
C ARG A 147 -17.50 -4.64 29.20
N ALA A 148 -18.12 -3.87 28.32
CA ALA A 148 -18.37 -2.46 28.53
C ALA A 148 -19.57 -2.24 29.47
N SER A 149 -19.57 -1.13 30.22
CA SER A 149 -20.74 -0.73 31.02
C SER A 149 -21.91 -0.28 30.15
N ALA A 150 -23.12 -0.32 30.68
CA ALA A 150 -24.31 0.14 29.96
C ALA A 150 -24.23 1.65 29.66
N ASP A 151 -23.69 2.44 30.57
CA ASP A 151 -23.54 3.90 30.42
C ASP A 151 -22.52 4.24 29.35
N ASP A 152 -21.40 3.54 29.30
CA ASP A 152 -20.36 3.73 28.26
C ASP A 152 -20.88 3.34 26.87
N LEU A 153 -21.66 2.25 26.79
CA LEU A 153 -22.29 1.85 25.53
C LEU A 153 -23.29 2.88 25.04
N ALA A 154 -24.12 3.44 25.97
CA ALA A 154 -25.05 4.50 25.61
C ALA A 154 -24.33 5.77 25.17
N ALA A 155 -23.27 6.17 25.85
CA ALA A 155 -22.44 7.31 25.44
C ALA A 155 -21.82 7.11 24.06
N ALA A 156 -21.30 5.90 23.78
CA ALA A 156 -20.74 5.55 22.47
C ALA A 156 -21.81 5.57 21.37
N GLU A 157 -23.01 5.04 21.64
CA GLU A 157 -24.14 5.11 20.71
C GLU A 157 -24.50 6.54 20.38
N ILE A 158 -24.68 7.41 21.40
CA ILE A 158 -24.98 8.84 21.23
C ILE A 158 -23.91 9.49 20.35
N GLY A 159 -22.63 9.30 20.67
CA GLY A 159 -21.52 9.89 19.93
C GLY A 159 -21.48 9.46 18.47
N LEU A 160 -21.67 8.16 18.22
CA LEU A 160 -21.63 7.58 16.88
C LEU A 160 -22.85 7.96 16.02
N VAL A 161 -24.04 7.96 16.60
CA VAL A 161 -25.25 8.40 15.89
C VAL A 161 -25.15 9.90 15.58
N THR A 162 -24.65 10.71 16.52
CA THR A 162 -24.45 12.15 16.33
C THR A 162 -23.46 12.45 15.21
N LEU A 163 -22.40 11.64 15.09
CA LEU A 163 -21.41 11.75 14.01
C LEU A 163 -21.98 11.30 12.66
N ALA A 164 -22.69 10.17 12.64
CA ALA A 164 -23.07 9.48 11.42
C ALA A 164 -24.34 10.04 10.77
N ALA A 165 -25.27 10.61 11.56
CA ALA A 165 -26.57 11.05 11.08
C ALA A 165 -26.49 12.31 10.21
N ALA A 166 -27.34 12.35 9.17
CA ALA A 166 -27.61 13.55 8.42
C ALA A 166 -28.16 14.65 9.34
N ARG A 167 -27.72 15.88 9.14
CA ARG A 167 -28.21 17.08 9.83
C ARG A 167 -28.84 18.03 8.82
N GLU A 168 -29.60 19.02 9.30
CA GLU A 168 -30.15 20.05 8.44
C GLU A 168 -29.02 20.72 7.62
N GLY A 169 -29.13 20.65 6.30
CA GLY A 169 -28.13 21.20 5.38
C GLY A 169 -26.83 20.40 5.22
N ALA A 170 -26.69 19.20 5.84
CA ALA A 170 -25.51 18.36 5.72
C ALA A 170 -25.85 16.90 5.45
N ALA A 171 -25.13 16.28 4.53
CA ALA A 171 -25.23 14.84 4.26
C ALA A 171 -24.73 14.01 5.46
N PRO A 172 -25.14 12.73 5.57
CA PRO A 172 -24.56 11.79 6.54
C PRO A 172 -23.04 11.71 6.40
N ALA A 173 -22.35 11.40 7.49
CA ALA A 173 -20.91 11.17 7.42
C ALA A 173 -20.59 9.97 6.52
N ARG A 174 -19.44 10.02 5.85
CA ARG A 174 -18.93 8.89 5.08
C ARG A 174 -18.69 7.70 6.00
N THR A 175 -18.99 6.50 5.51
CA THR A 175 -18.86 5.26 6.30
C THR A 175 -17.46 5.05 6.85
N GLU A 176 -16.40 5.48 6.13
CA GLU A 176 -15.01 5.35 6.58
C GLU A 176 -14.77 6.11 7.89
N PHE A 177 -15.30 7.31 8.04
CA PHE A 177 -15.18 8.08 9.29
C PHE A 177 -15.97 7.42 10.44
N VAL A 178 -17.12 6.82 10.13
CA VAL A 178 -17.90 6.07 11.12
C VAL A 178 -17.15 4.81 11.58
N VAL A 179 -16.47 4.13 10.67
CA VAL A 179 -15.62 2.96 10.99
C VAL A 179 -14.52 3.33 11.98
N ASP A 180 -13.79 4.41 11.71
CA ASP A 180 -12.68 4.84 12.57
C ASP A 180 -13.18 5.29 13.94
N ALA A 181 -14.26 6.07 13.99
CA ALA A 181 -14.89 6.51 15.23
C ALA A 181 -15.45 5.32 16.05
N ALA A 182 -16.12 4.37 15.40
CA ALA A 182 -16.68 3.19 16.08
C ALA A 182 -15.59 2.30 16.69
N LYS A 183 -14.48 2.10 15.99
CA LYS A 183 -13.31 1.39 16.52
C LYS A 183 -12.68 2.13 17.71
N ALA A 184 -12.57 3.46 17.61
CA ALA A 184 -12.03 4.29 18.69
C ALA A 184 -12.92 4.19 19.95
N TRP A 185 -14.24 4.32 19.80
CA TRP A 185 -15.20 4.14 20.89
C TRP A 185 -15.13 2.73 21.49
N ALA A 186 -15.20 1.69 20.66
CA ALA A 186 -15.09 0.31 21.11
C ALA A 186 -13.79 0.04 21.89
N SER A 187 -12.69 0.67 21.47
CA SER A 187 -11.41 0.57 22.18
C SER A 187 -11.40 1.32 23.51
N ALA A 188 -12.02 2.50 23.55
CA ALA A 188 -12.07 3.34 24.76
C ALA A 188 -12.93 2.73 25.87
N ILE A 189 -14.08 2.12 25.51
CA ILE A 189 -15.03 1.54 26.49
C ILE A 189 -14.72 0.08 26.86
N ASP A 190 -13.72 -0.56 26.24
CA ASP A 190 -13.28 -1.93 26.52
C ASP A 190 -11.75 -1.98 26.67
N PRO A 191 -11.18 -1.35 27.71
CA PRO A 191 -9.73 -1.35 27.93
C PRO A 191 -9.19 -2.76 28.17
N ASP A 192 -9.96 -3.64 28.80
CA ASP A 192 -9.58 -5.03 29.03
C ASP A 192 -9.54 -5.87 27.73
N GLY A 193 -10.25 -5.44 26.70
CA GLY A 193 -10.22 -6.07 25.38
C GLY A 193 -8.98 -5.74 24.54
N ALA A 194 -8.19 -4.73 24.92
CA ALA A 194 -6.98 -4.34 24.22
C ALA A 194 -5.94 -5.47 24.22
N ARG A 195 -5.64 -6.03 25.40
CA ARG A 195 -4.66 -7.11 25.54
C ARG A 195 -5.01 -8.38 24.76
N PRO A 196 -6.22 -8.95 24.79
CA PRO A 196 -6.60 -10.06 23.93
C PRO A 196 -6.54 -9.75 22.42
N ARG A 197 -6.76 -8.50 22.02
CA ARG A 197 -6.61 -8.08 20.61
C ARG A 197 -5.15 -8.09 20.19
N GLU A 198 -4.27 -7.51 21.01
CA GLU A 198 -2.83 -7.52 20.80
C GLU A 198 -2.26 -8.93 20.74
N GLU A 199 -2.65 -9.80 21.67
CA GLU A 199 -2.23 -11.20 21.66
C GLU A 199 -2.68 -11.94 20.41
N ARG A 200 -3.92 -11.71 19.92
CA ARG A 200 -4.40 -12.29 18.66
C ARG A 200 -3.61 -11.76 17.46
N MET A 201 -3.29 -10.46 17.43
CA MET A 201 -2.47 -9.84 16.40
C MET A 201 -1.07 -10.46 16.38
N LEU A 202 -0.44 -10.61 17.54
CA LEU A 202 0.88 -11.21 17.68
C LEU A 202 0.90 -12.69 17.28
N ARG A 203 -0.16 -13.46 17.56
CA ARG A 203 -0.28 -14.87 17.13
C ARG A 203 -0.44 -15.00 15.61
N ARG A 204 -1.01 -14.02 14.94
CA ARG A 204 -1.21 -14.02 13.48
C ARG A 204 0.02 -13.61 12.70
N ARG A 205 1.05 -13.05 13.36
CA ARG A 205 2.26 -12.60 12.66
C ARG A 205 2.86 -13.75 11.86
N ALA A 206 3.11 -13.50 10.60
CA ALA A 206 3.65 -14.47 9.67
C ALA A 206 4.37 -13.75 8.54
N PHE A 207 5.41 -14.36 8.02
CA PHE A 207 6.07 -13.96 6.79
C PHE A 207 6.36 -15.22 5.99
N ARG A 208 6.06 -15.20 4.70
CA ARG A 208 6.25 -16.34 3.80
C ARG A 208 6.89 -15.84 2.53
N ILE A 209 7.85 -16.61 2.05
CA ILE A 209 8.46 -16.47 0.72
C ILE A 209 8.03 -17.72 -0.04
N GLY A 210 7.42 -17.53 -1.21
CA GLY A 210 6.97 -18.61 -2.08
C GLY A 210 8.14 -19.33 -2.77
N VAL A 211 7.80 -20.37 -3.49
CA VAL A 211 8.72 -21.04 -4.38
C VAL A 211 9.05 -20.16 -5.59
N GLU A 212 10.16 -20.43 -6.24
CA GLU A 212 10.56 -19.78 -7.48
C GLU A 212 9.57 -20.16 -8.59
N ASP A 213 9.11 -19.17 -9.36
CA ASP A 213 8.28 -19.35 -10.53
C ASP A 213 9.13 -19.51 -11.81
N ASP A 214 8.47 -19.70 -12.94
CA ASP A 214 9.13 -19.93 -14.24
C ASP A 214 9.97 -18.73 -14.71
N ASP A 215 9.67 -17.53 -14.21
CA ASP A 215 10.43 -16.30 -14.49
C ASP A 215 11.58 -16.06 -13.49
N GLY A 216 11.78 -16.97 -12.52
CA GLY A 216 12.78 -16.84 -11.46
C GLY A 216 12.37 -15.91 -10.31
N GLY A 217 11.13 -15.45 -10.29
CA GLY A 217 10.56 -14.64 -9.24
C GLY A 217 10.04 -15.47 -8.07
N ARG A 218 9.81 -14.82 -6.93
CA ARG A 218 9.20 -15.43 -5.75
C ARG A 218 8.14 -14.51 -5.17
N THR A 219 6.97 -15.02 -4.92
CA THR A 219 5.95 -14.28 -4.18
C THR A 219 6.34 -14.17 -2.71
N PHE A 220 5.96 -13.08 -2.08
CA PHE A 220 6.10 -12.94 -0.63
C PHE A 220 4.83 -12.32 -0.05
N GLY A 221 4.56 -12.59 1.23
CA GLY A 221 3.40 -12.06 1.93
C GLY A 221 3.31 -12.55 3.36
N GLY A 222 2.38 -11.97 4.08
CA GLY A 222 2.23 -12.33 5.49
C GLY A 222 1.31 -11.41 6.26
N TYR A 223 1.51 -11.37 7.56
CA TYR A 223 0.79 -10.53 8.50
C TYR A 223 1.80 -9.84 9.44
N LEU A 224 1.91 -8.54 9.36
CA LEU A 224 2.72 -7.71 10.25
C LEU A 224 1.89 -7.24 11.44
N ALA A 225 2.52 -7.13 12.60
CA ALA A 225 1.96 -6.41 13.73
C ALA A 225 1.86 -4.90 13.38
N ALA A 226 1.03 -4.16 14.13
CA ALA A 226 0.69 -2.78 13.79
C ALA A 226 1.93 -1.86 13.68
N GLU A 227 2.82 -1.92 14.66
CA GLU A 227 4.02 -1.06 14.69
C GLU A 227 4.95 -1.28 13.48
N PRO A 228 5.45 -2.51 13.19
CA PRO A 228 6.29 -2.73 12.01
C PRO A 228 5.53 -2.51 10.69
N ALA A 229 4.20 -2.67 10.65
CA ALA A 229 3.42 -2.34 9.47
C ALA A 229 3.44 -0.84 9.17
N LEU A 230 3.20 0.01 10.17
CA LEU A 230 3.27 1.47 10.05
C LEU A 230 4.69 1.95 9.71
N MET A 231 5.73 1.33 10.32
CA MET A 231 7.12 1.63 9.98
C MET A 231 7.41 1.31 8.51
N LEU A 232 6.97 0.16 8.02
CA LEU A 232 7.15 -0.24 6.61
C LEU A 232 6.44 0.73 5.66
N GLU A 233 5.19 1.08 5.95
CA GLU A 233 4.43 2.06 5.16
C GLU A 233 5.12 3.42 5.13
N SER A 234 5.60 3.90 6.28
CA SER A 234 6.32 5.17 6.39
C SER A 234 7.64 5.17 5.62
N LEU A 235 8.40 4.08 5.67
CA LEU A 235 9.64 3.92 4.92
C LEU A 235 9.40 3.89 3.41
N ILE A 236 8.37 3.14 2.96
CA ILE A 236 7.97 3.10 1.55
C ILE A 236 7.58 4.49 1.07
N GLU A 237 6.78 5.22 1.84
CA GLU A 237 6.32 6.55 1.48
C GLU A 237 7.47 7.57 1.49
N ALA A 238 8.37 7.52 2.47
CA ALA A 238 9.57 8.36 2.50
C ALA A 238 10.45 8.11 1.26
N HIS A 239 10.63 6.84 0.87
CA HIS A 239 11.38 6.47 -0.32
C HIS A 239 10.71 7.00 -1.60
N ARG A 240 9.40 6.91 -1.71
CA ARG A 240 8.62 7.42 -2.85
C ARG A 240 8.68 8.94 -2.93
N ARG A 241 8.45 9.65 -1.82
CA ARG A 241 8.51 11.12 -1.76
C ARG A 241 9.89 11.67 -2.08
N ALA A 242 10.93 10.98 -1.69
CA ALA A 242 12.30 11.33 -2.11
C ALA A 242 12.44 11.33 -3.65
N GLY A 243 11.61 10.55 -4.37
CA GLY A 243 11.55 10.51 -5.83
C GLY A 243 10.64 11.54 -6.49
N THR A 244 9.62 12.09 -5.80
CA THR A 244 8.55 12.89 -6.44
C THR A 244 8.66 14.41 -6.30
N GLY A 245 9.57 14.89 -5.49
CA GLY A 245 10.01 16.30 -5.55
C GLY A 245 9.03 17.40 -5.17
N VAL A 246 8.01 17.14 -4.38
CA VAL A 246 7.25 18.22 -3.74
C VAL A 246 8.05 18.73 -2.53
N ALA A 247 8.98 19.66 -2.77
CA ALA A 247 9.49 20.49 -1.70
C ALA A 247 8.51 21.65 -1.52
N PHE A 248 8.00 21.85 -0.32
CA PHE A 248 7.43 23.14 0.06
C PHE A 248 8.61 24.12 0.06
N VAL A 249 8.70 24.93 -1.00
CA VAL A 249 9.65 26.04 -1.05
C VAL A 249 9.07 27.10 -0.13
N ASP A 250 9.79 27.45 0.94
CA ASP A 250 9.44 28.58 1.77
C ASP A 250 9.44 29.84 0.88
N ALA A 251 8.31 30.55 0.83
CA ALA A 251 8.10 31.68 -0.07
C ALA A 251 9.07 32.86 0.18
N SER A 252 9.93 32.76 1.19
CA SER A 252 10.94 33.76 1.52
C SER A 252 12.28 33.62 0.77
N ALA A 253 12.46 32.54 -0.04
CA ALA A 253 13.71 32.31 -0.81
C ALA A 253 13.54 32.57 -2.32
N ALA A 254 12.88 33.63 -2.71
CA ALA A 254 12.41 33.91 -4.08
C ALA A 254 13.50 34.48 -5.05
N ASP A 255 14.79 34.37 -4.80
CA ASP A 255 15.83 35.00 -5.61
C ASP A 255 16.76 34.05 -6.40
N VAL A 256 16.45 32.77 -6.50
CA VAL A 256 17.17 31.87 -7.41
C VAL A 256 16.16 31.21 -8.36
N VAL A 257 15.97 31.82 -9.54
CA VAL A 257 15.27 31.20 -10.66
C VAL A 257 16.14 30.06 -11.18
N ALA A 258 16.07 28.90 -10.52
CA ALA A 258 16.55 27.65 -11.12
C ALA A 258 15.58 27.31 -12.27
N GLU A 259 16.09 27.16 -13.48
CA GLU A 259 15.27 26.62 -14.59
C GLU A 259 14.59 25.32 -14.09
N PRO A 260 13.26 25.17 -14.32
CA PRO A 260 12.54 23.98 -13.89
C PRO A 260 13.19 22.76 -14.55
N GLU A 261 13.64 21.80 -13.75
CA GLU A 261 14.13 20.53 -14.31
C GLU A 261 13.01 19.89 -15.14
N PRO A 262 13.30 19.33 -16.32
CA PRO A 262 12.31 18.67 -17.13
C PRO A 262 11.65 17.55 -16.31
N PHE A 263 10.33 17.65 -16.15
CA PHE A 263 9.55 16.64 -15.43
C PHE A 263 9.51 15.36 -16.27
N VAL A 264 10.37 14.41 -15.94
CA VAL A 264 10.31 13.06 -16.52
C VAL A 264 9.30 12.26 -15.71
N ARG A 265 8.16 11.95 -16.33
CA ARG A 265 7.11 11.14 -15.70
C ARG A 265 7.66 9.75 -15.40
N ASP A 266 7.57 9.32 -14.16
CA ASP A 266 7.90 7.94 -13.76
C ASP A 266 6.90 6.97 -14.41
N ALA A 267 7.38 6.10 -15.28
CA ALA A 267 6.56 5.14 -16.01
C ALA A 267 6.14 3.92 -15.17
N ARG A 268 6.72 3.76 -13.97
CA ARG A 268 6.41 2.62 -13.09
C ARG A 268 5.03 2.75 -12.45
N THR A 269 4.33 1.63 -12.33
CA THR A 269 3.12 1.54 -11.52
C THR A 269 3.43 1.76 -10.04
N MET A 270 2.40 2.09 -9.25
CA MET A 270 2.53 2.21 -7.79
C MET A 270 3.04 0.93 -7.12
N ALA A 271 2.64 -0.25 -7.63
CA ALA A 271 3.11 -1.53 -7.14
C ALA A 271 4.61 -1.72 -7.39
N GLN A 272 5.10 -1.36 -8.57
CA GLN A 272 6.51 -1.40 -8.92
C GLN A 272 7.33 -0.41 -8.08
N GLN A 273 6.85 0.81 -7.85
CA GLN A 273 7.52 1.78 -6.98
C GLN A 273 7.65 1.28 -5.54
N ARG A 274 6.61 0.64 -5.00
CA ARG A 274 6.64 0.02 -3.66
C ARG A 274 7.61 -1.15 -3.60
N HIS A 275 7.63 -1.99 -4.63
CA HIS A 275 8.61 -3.08 -4.76
C HIS A 275 10.04 -2.54 -4.72
N ASP A 276 10.34 -1.52 -5.52
CA ASP A 276 11.68 -0.95 -5.62
C ASP A 276 12.14 -0.31 -4.30
N ALA A 277 11.21 0.35 -3.59
CA ALA A 277 11.46 0.86 -2.25
C ALA A 277 11.79 -0.29 -1.27
N PHE A 278 11.02 -1.37 -1.30
CA PHE A 278 11.24 -2.54 -0.45
C PHE A 278 12.56 -3.24 -0.77
N ALA A 279 12.90 -3.43 -2.05
CA ALA A 279 14.17 -3.99 -2.50
C ALA A 279 15.36 -3.15 -2.02
N ALA A 280 15.26 -1.81 -2.10
CA ALA A 280 16.29 -0.92 -1.60
C ALA A 280 16.47 -1.03 -0.07
N MET A 281 15.38 -1.18 0.69
CA MET A 281 15.46 -1.42 2.14
C MET A 281 16.15 -2.73 2.48
N ILE A 282 15.87 -3.83 1.75
CA ILE A 282 16.54 -5.12 1.95
C ILE A 282 18.05 -4.98 1.72
N VAL A 283 18.45 -4.32 0.63
CA VAL A 283 19.87 -4.08 0.33
C VAL A 283 20.54 -3.21 1.40
N ALA A 284 19.86 -2.17 1.87
CA ALA A 284 20.36 -1.30 2.95
C ALA A 284 20.53 -2.09 4.25
N ALA A 285 19.56 -2.90 4.63
CA ALA A 285 19.62 -3.74 5.82
C ALA A 285 20.75 -4.77 5.76
N ALA A 286 20.95 -5.43 4.60
CA ALA A 286 22.03 -6.39 4.41
C ALA A 286 23.43 -5.76 4.49
N ARG A 287 23.55 -4.45 4.24
CA ARG A 287 24.80 -3.67 4.29
C ARG A 287 25.03 -2.92 5.59
N ALA A 288 24.08 -2.96 6.51
CA ALA A 288 24.21 -2.29 7.80
C ALA A 288 25.40 -2.84 8.57
N ALA A 289 26.10 -2.00 9.31
CA ALA A 289 27.31 -2.41 10.05
C ALA A 289 27.02 -3.45 11.16
N ASP A 290 25.77 -3.47 11.63
CA ASP A 290 25.23 -4.40 12.63
C ASP A 290 24.34 -5.50 11.99
N ALA A 291 24.38 -5.68 10.67
CA ALA A 291 23.63 -6.73 10.01
C ALA A 291 23.99 -8.11 10.57
N PRO A 292 22.98 -8.98 10.81
CA PRO A 292 23.25 -10.35 11.26
C PRO A 292 24.19 -11.07 10.28
N SER A 293 25.21 -11.74 10.80
CA SER A 293 26.15 -12.51 9.97
C SER A 293 25.71 -13.97 9.84
N ILE A 294 25.97 -14.56 8.68
CA ILE A 294 25.80 -16.00 8.42
C ILE A 294 27.20 -16.55 8.17
N GLY A 295 27.67 -17.43 9.06
CA GLY A 295 29.02 -17.98 8.95
C GLY A 295 30.14 -16.95 9.11
N GLY A 296 29.89 -15.83 9.82
CA GLY A 296 30.85 -14.75 10.02
C GLY A 296 30.90 -13.70 8.90
N ALA A 297 30.06 -13.83 7.86
CA ALA A 297 29.95 -12.87 6.77
C ALA A 297 28.55 -12.22 6.72
N PRO A 298 28.42 -10.97 6.24
CA PRO A 298 27.12 -10.36 5.99
C PRO A 298 26.29 -11.20 5.01
N PRO A 299 24.95 -11.16 5.07
CA PRO A 299 24.09 -11.83 4.11
C PRO A 299 24.44 -11.40 2.68
N ALA A 300 24.74 -12.36 1.83
CA ALA A 300 25.09 -12.12 0.44
C ALA A 300 24.44 -13.15 -0.47
N VAL A 301 24.15 -12.77 -1.70
CA VAL A 301 23.74 -13.68 -2.76
C VAL A 301 24.99 -14.12 -3.50
N LEU A 302 25.26 -15.44 -3.51
CA LEU A 302 26.39 -16.00 -4.23
C LEU A 302 25.97 -16.28 -5.68
N VAL A 303 26.66 -15.66 -6.62
CA VAL A 303 26.50 -15.89 -8.06
C VAL A 303 27.76 -16.50 -8.58
N THR A 304 27.70 -17.72 -9.13
CA THR A 304 28.81 -18.42 -9.75
C THR A 304 28.78 -18.22 -11.26
N VAL A 305 29.91 -17.89 -11.85
CA VAL A 305 30.06 -17.69 -13.30
C VAL A 305 31.42 -18.27 -13.74
N ALA A 306 31.47 -18.90 -14.91
CA ALA A 306 32.75 -19.32 -15.46
C ALA A 306 33.59 -18.11 -15.92
N ALA A 307 34.89 -18.14 -15.63
CA ALA A 307 35.77 -17.02 -15.97
C ALA A 307 35.81 -16.76 -17.49
N GLU A 308 35.71 -17.82 -18.30
CA GLU A 308 35.63 -17.73 -19.75
C GLU A 308 34.40 -16.93 -20.21
N ASP A 309 33.22 -17.22 -19.63
CA ASP A 309 31.98 -16.55 -19.97
C ASP A 309 32.04 -15.07 -19.56
N LEU A 310 32.63 -14.76 -18.41
CA LEU A 310 32.76 -13.38 -17.93
C LEU A 310 33.67 -12.54 -18.83
N ASN A 311 34.73 -13.13 -19.39
CA ASN A 311 35.76 -12.44 -20.20
C ASN A 311 35.46 -12.44 -21.72
N THR A 312 34.37 -13.07 -22.17
CA THR A 312 33.98 -13.08 -23.58
C THR A 312 33.59 -11.67 -24.05
N THR A 313 34.27 -11.14 -25.06
CA THR A 313 34.06 -9.80 -25.60
C THR A 313 32.80 -9.68 -26.46
N ASP A 314 32.35 -10.76 -27.08
CA ASP A 314 31.20 -10.80 -27.98
C ASP A 314 29.90 -11.20 -27.30
N GLY A 315 29.91 -11.33 -25.97
CA GLY A 315 28.73 -11.74 -25.16
C GLY A 315 27.63 -10.67 -25.15
N ARG A 316 26.38 -11.13 -25.33
CA ARG A 316 25.19 -10.24 -25.27
C ARG A 316 24.74 -10.07 -23.84
N ALA A 317 24.10 -8.93 -23.54
CA ALA A 317 23.55 -8.65 -22.21
C ALA A 317 22.55 -9.71 -21.72
N GLY A 318 21.85 -10.38 -22.63
CA GLY A 318 20.87 -11.44 -22.31
C GLY A 318 21.45 -12.85 -22.18
N ASP A 319 22.75 -13.08 -22.42
CA ASP A 319 23.33 -14.42 -22.35
C ASP A 319 23.25 -14.98 -20.92
N PRO A 320 22.77 -16.23 -20.73
CA PRO A 320 22.63 -16.84 -19.40
C PRO A 320 23.97 -17.42 -18.95
N ILE A 321 24.79 -16.62 -18.28
CA ILE A 321 26.15 -17.01 -17.86
C ILE A 321 26.31 -17.28 -16.37
N GLY A 322 25.40 -16.78 -15.53
CA GLY A 322 25.51 -16.89 -14.07
C GLY A 322 24.57 -17.91 -13.48
N ARG A 323 24.97 -18.54 -12.38
CA ARG A 323 24.13 -19.39 -11.53
C ARG A 323 24.09 -18.80 -10.14
N VAL A 324 22.88 -18.67 -9.60
CA VAL A 324 22.66 -18.20 -8.23
C VAL A 324 22.45 -19.41 -7.35
N ASP A 325 23.19 -19.49 -6.26
CA ASP A 325 23.01 -20.56 -5.28
C ASP A 325 21.59 -20.54 -4.68
N GLY A 326 20.95 -21.71 -4.65
CA GLY A 326 19.57 -21.88 -4.15
C GLY A 326 18.47 -21.45 -5.14
N THR A 327 18.78 -21.24 -6.42
CA THR A 327 17.79 -20.98 -7.48
C THR A 327 17.99 -21.92 -8.67
N SER A 328 16.94 -22.10 -9.49
CA SER A 328 17.01 -22.84 -10.75
C SER A 328 17.26 -21.92 -11.96
N THR A 329 17.06 -20.62 -11.79
CA THR A 329 17.12 -19.63 -12.87
C THR A 329 18.55 -19.18 -13.12
N ALA A 330 18.97 -19.21 -14.39
CA ALA A 330 20.25 -18.66 -14.81
C ALA A 330 20.19 -17.12 -14.83
N PHE A 331 21.25 -16.48 -14.33
CA PHE A 331 21.40 -15.03 -14.42
C PHE A 331 21.99 -14.65 -15.78
N THR A 332 21.37 -13.65 -16.38
CA THR A 332 21.90 -13.04 -17.60
C THR A 332 23.23 -12.34 -17.33
N ARG A 333 24.04 -12.14 -18.37
CA ARG A 333 25.28 -11.36 -18.28
C ARG A 333 25.07 -10.02 -17.60
N ALA A 334 24.03 -9.28 -18.00
CA ALA A 334 23.70 -8.00 -17.38
C ALA A 334 23.37 -8.12 -15.88
N ALA A 335 22.71 -9.20 -15.45
CA ALA A 335 22.43 -9.44 -14.03
C ALA A 335 23.70 -9.79 -13.24
N VAL A 336 24.62 -10.58 -13.84
CA VAL A 336 25.92 -10.90 -13.26
C VAL A 336 26.78 -9.65 -13.08
N GLU A 337 26.87 -8.81 -14.11
CA GLU A 337 27.62 -7.55 -14.08
C GLU A 337 27.11 -6.61 -12.99
N ARG A 338 25.78 -6.48 -12.86
CA ARG A 338 25.17 -5.73 -11.74
C ARG A 338 25.50 -6.32 -10.37
N ALA A 339 25.55 -7.65 -10.26
CA ALA A 339 25.93 -8.29 -9.01
C ALA A 339 27.41 -8.00 -8.66
N ILE A 340 28.27 -7.99 -9.65
CA ILE A 340 29.70 -7.62 -9.52
C ILE A 340 29.84 -6.15 -9.09
N ASP A 341 29.10 -5.24 -9.70
CA ASP A 341 29.11 -3.80 -9.33
C ASP A 341 28.67 -3.58 -7.87
N ARG A 342 27.76 -4.42 -7.38
CA ARG A 342 27.25 -4.35 -6.01
C ARG A 342 28.20 -4.93 -4.97
N GLY A 343 28.75 -6.09 -5.24
CA GLY A 343 29.49 -6.91 -4.26
C GLY A 343 30.92 -7.24 -4.65
N GLY A 344 31.36 -6.88 -5.87
CA GLY A 344 32.61 -7.34 -6.44
C GLY A 344 32.56 -8.81 -6.86
N PHE A 345 33.68 -9.35 -7.22
CA PHE A 345 33.84 -10.77 -7.50
C PHE A 345 35.13 -11.29 -6.89
N GLN A 346 35.19 -12.61 -6.68
CA GLN A 346 36.37 -13.32 -6.20
C GLN A 346 36.63 -14.50 -7.14
N GLU A 347 37.83 -14.60 -7.63
CA GLU A 347 38.25 -15.71 -8.47
C GLU A 347 38.52 -16.93 -7.59
N VAL A 348 37.98 -18.07 -7.99
CA VAL A 348 38.26 -19.37 -7.36
C VAL A 348 38.76 -20.30 -8.46
N SER A 349 39.98 -20.81 -8.31
CA SER A 349 40.57 -21.75 -9.23
C SER A 349 40.34 -23.18 -8.73
N LEU A 350 39.84 -24.04 -9.62
CA LEU A 350 39.62 -25.46 -9.34
C LEU A 350 40.55 -26.31 -10.19
N ASP A 351 41.00 -27.45 -9.66
CA ASP A 351 41.69 -28.47 -10.47
C ASP A 351 40.69 -29.36 -11.25
N SER A 352 41.19 -30.27 -12.03
CA SER A 352 40.39 -31.20 -12.84
C SER A 352 39.53 -32.17 -12.00
N ALA A 353 39.83 -32.32 -10.72
CA ALA A 353 39.05 -33.12 -9.76
C ALA A 353 38.01 -32.28 -8.99
N GLY A 354 37.98 -30.96 -9.21
CA GLY A 354 37.08 -30.04 -8.52
C GLY A 354 37.60 -29.53 -7.17
N ALA A 355 38.85 -29.76 -6.82
CA ALA A 355 39.45 -29.25 -5.60
C ALA A 355 39.86 -27.77 -5.78
N ILE A 356 39.63 -26.95 -4.76
CA ILE A 356 40.04 -25.55 -4.76
C ILE A 356 41.55 -25.47 -4.63
N VAL A 357 42.23 -24.98 -5.66
CA VAL A 357 43.68 -24.81 -5.72
C VAL A 357 44.14 -23.36 -5.59
N GLY A 358 43.19 -22.41 -5.66
CA GLY A 358 43.49 -21.00 -5.48
C GLY A 358 42.26 -20.18 -5.18
N ILE A 359 42.41 -19.15 -4.36
CA ILE A 359 41.40 -18.16 -4.06
C ILE A 359 42.02 -16.78 -4.21
N GLY A 360 41.51 -15.99 -5.14
CA GLY A 360 41.90 -14.59 -5.34
C GLY A 360 41.31 -13.66 -4.26
N SER A 361 41.76 -12.42 -4.23
CA SER A 361 41.16 -11.38 -3.42
C SER A 361 39.87 -10.83 -4.06
N VAL A 362 38.95 -10.29 -3.24
CA VAL A 362 37.73 -9.61 -3.75
C VAL A 362 38.15 -8.42 -4.61
N GLN A 363 37.71 -8.37 -5.84
CA GLN A 363 38.03 -7.35 -6.83
C GLN A 363 36.77 -6.55 -7.24
N ARG A 364 36.96 -5.40 -7.86
CA ARG A 364 35.92 -4.53 -8.48
C ARG A 364 34.90 -3.93 -7.52
N CYS A 365 35.15 -3.94 -6.20
CA CYS A 365 34.34 -3.19 -5.27
C CYS A 365 34.87 -1.78 -5.08
N PHE A 366 33.97 -0.79 -5.14
CA PHE A 366 34.32 0.54 -4.63
C PHE A 366 34.53 0.47 -3.11
N THR A 367 35.68 0.92 -2.67
CA THR A 367 35.99 0.97 -1.23
C THR A 367 35.04 1.93 -0.51
N PRO A 368 34.82 1.78 0.81
CA PRO A 368 34.01 2.72 1.59
C PRO A 368 34.49 4.18 1.47
N THR A 369 35.78 4.41 1.28
CA THR A 369 36.33 5.73 1.06
C THR A 369 35.99 6.31 -0.30
N GLN A 370 36.10 5.51 -1.37
CA GLN A 370 35.68 5.91 -2.71
C GLN A 370 34.18 6.18 -2.75
N ARG A 371 33.36 5.31 -2.12
CA ARG A 371 31.91 5.55 -2.01
C ARG A 371 31.59 6.86 -1.32
N ARG A 372 32.25 7.19 -0.19
CA ARG A 372 32.04 8.48 0.50
C ARG A 372 32.38 9.66 -0.39
N ALA A 373 33.47 9.59 -1.15
CA ALA A 373 33.84 10.66 -2.08
C ALA A 373 32.79 10.85 -3.21
N ILE A 374 32.30 9.73 -3.78
CA ILE A 374 31.26 9.76 -4.80
C ILE A 374 29.94 10.28 -4.22
N VAL A 375 29.58 9.88 -2.99
CA VAL A 375 28.40 10.42 -2.27
C VAL A 375 28.50 11.92 -2.08
N ALA A 376 29.65 12.42 -1.68
CA ALA A 376 29.89 13.85 -1.50
C ALA A 376 29.76 14.61 -2.84
N ARG A 377 30.23 14.04 -3.96
CA ARG A 377 30.12 14.65 -5.28
C ARG A 377 28.67 14.61 -5.83
N ASP A 378 27.99 13.44 -5.75
CA ASP A 378 26.72 13.21 -6.45
C ASP A 378 25.49 13.56 -5.61
N GLY A 379 25.55 13.40 -4.27
CA GLY A 379 24.46 13.69 -3.33
C GLY A 379 23.26 12.75 -3.40
N GLY A 380 23.16 11.92 -4.46
CA GLY A 380 22.07 10.99 -4.74
C GLY A 380 22.14 10.43 -6.16
N CYS A 381 21.07 9.80 -6.63
CA CYS A 381 21.00 9.30 -8.01
C CYS A 381 21.27 10.43 -9.02
N VAL A 382 22.19 10.20 -9.95
CA VAL A 382 22.63 11.24 -10.91
C VAL A 382 21.65 11.48 -12.05
N ILE A 383 20.63 10.63 -12.21
CA ILE A 383 19.62 10.76 -13.25
C ILE A 383 18.74 11.98 -12.97
N PRO A 384 18.57 12.90 -13.94
CA PRO A 384 17.74 14.10 -13.79
C PRO A 384 16.30 13.76 -13.39
N GLY A 385 15.75 14.52 -12.44
CA GLY A 385 14.41 14.30 -11.88
C GLY A 385 14.32 13.17 -10.85
N CYS A 386 15.32 12.27 -10.74
CA CYS A 386 15.34 11.26 -9.69
C CYS A 386 15.90 11.86 -8.39
N ARG A 387 15.15 11.82 -7.30
CA ARG A 387 15.53 12.44 -6.02
C ARG A 387 15.95 11.44 -4.93
N ILE A 388 16.20 10.20 -5.30
CA ILE A 388 16.64 9.18 -4.35
C ILE A 388 17.99 9.58 -3.75
N PRO A 389 18.07 9.69 -2.40
CA PRO A 389 19.28 10.12 -1.72
C PRO A 389 20.38 9.06 -1.75
N ALA A 390 21.62 9.47 -1.53
CA ALA A 390 22.80 8.62 -1.63
C ALA A 390 22.77 7.35 -0.76
N GLY A 391 22.08 7.38 0.38
CA GLY A 391 21.90 6.20 1.25
C GLY A 391 21.17 5.04 0.57
N TRP A 392 20.35 5.33 -0.44
CA TRP A 392 19.56 4.36 -1.21
C TRP A 392 20.11 4.15 -2.64
N CYS A 393 21.33 4.64 -2.90
CA CYS A 393 21.98 4.51 -4.18
C CYS A 393 23.18 3.55 -4.10
N GLU A 394 23.47 2.92 -5.23
CA GLU A 394 24.66 2.11 -5.46
C GLU A 394 25.63 2.87 -6.36
N VAL A 395 26.92 2.51 -6.29
CA VAL A 395 27.91 3.08 -7.22
C VAL A 395 27.96 2.20 -8.47
N HIS A 396 27.66 2.82 -9.61
CA HIS A 396 27.71 2.20 -10.93
C HIS A 396 29.03 2.53 -11.63
N HIS A 397 29.65 1.54 -12.31
CA HIS A 397 30.80 1.78 -13.18
C HIS A 397 30.32 2.36 -14.52
N VAL A 398 30.60 3.64 -14.77
CA VAL A 398 30.15 4.33 -15.99
C VAL A 398 30.74 3.71 -17.25
N VAL A 399 32.02 3.35 -17.22
CA VAL A 399 32.65 2.45 -18.17
C VAL A 399 32.77 1.09 -17.51
N PRO A 400 32.07 0.04 -18.03
CA PRO A 400 32.14 -1.30 -17.47
C PRO A 400 33.57 -1.83 -17.40
N HIS A 401 33.84 -2.68 -16.43
CA HIS A 401 35.19 -3.24 -16.26
C HIS A 401 35.63 -4.09 -17.46
N ARG A 402 34.69 -4.79 -18.11
CA ARG A 402 34.97 -5.56 -19.37
C ARG A 402 35.48 -4.65 -20.48
N ASP A 403 35.09 -3.37 -20.47
CA ASP A 403 35.52 -2.37 -21.45
C ASP A 403 36.76 -1.58 -20.96
N GLY A 404 37.46 -2.11 -19.94
CA GLY A 404 38.67 -1.51 -19.35
C GLY A 404 38.39 -0.39 -18.33
N GLY A 405 37.15 -0.23 -17.86
CA GLY A 405 36.80 0.79 -16.86
C GLY A 405 37.43 0.50 -15.49
N PRO A 406 38.18 1.45 -14.90
CA PRO A 406 38.79 1.27 -13.59
C PRO A 406 37.78 1.44 -12.44
N THR A 407 38.01 0.73 -11.33
CA THR A 407 37.29 0.99 -10.08
C THR A 407 37.89 2.23 -9.38
N SER A 408 37.46 3.40 -9.83
CA SER A 408 37.94 4.69 -9.33
C SER A 408 36.78 5.69 -9.20
N THR A 409 36.96 6.71 -8.39
CA THR A 409 35.96 7.78 -8.22
C THR A 409 35.64 8.49 -9.54
N ASN A 410 36.57 8.49 -10.48
CA ASN A 410 36.39 9.10 -11.79
C ASN A 410 35.63 8.20 -12.79
N ASN A 411 35.29 6.98 -12.38
CA ASN A 411 34.49 6.04 -13.18
C ASN A 411 33.25 5.55 -12.43
N GLY A 412 32.98 6.07 -11.24
CA GLY A 412 31.80 5.70 -10.44
C GLY A 412 30.76 6.81 -10.41
N ALA A 413 29.47 6.47 -10.54
CA ALA A 413 28.35 7.39 -10.39
C ALA A 413 27.24 6.75 -9.52
N LEU A 414 26.54 7.56 -8.73
CA LEU A 414 25.43 7.05 -7.89
C LEU A 414 24.17 6.82 -8.73
N LEU A 415 23.63 5.62 -8.66
CA LEU A 415 22.32 5.27 -9.20
C LEU A 415 21.46 4.64 -8.12
N CYS A 416 20.17 5.00 -8.07
CA CYS A 416 19.19 4.26 -7.27
C CYS A 416 18.99 2.86 -7.88
N TRP A 417 18.41 1.95 -7.11
CA TRP A 417 18.19 0.57 -7.54
C TRP A 417 17.54 0.49 -8.93
N TRP A 418 16.48 1.27 -9.18
CA TRP A 418 15.78 1.27 -10.46
C TRP A 418 16.67 1.72 -11.62
N HIS A 419 17.35 2.85 -11.48
CA HIS A 419 18.21 3.34 -12.55
C HIS A 419 19.44 2.47 -12.74
N HIS A 420 19.95 1.85 -11.68
CA HIS A 420 21.07 0.91 -11.75
C HIS A 420 20.70 -0.38 -12.52
N VAL A 421 19.47 -0.88 -12.33
CA VAL A 421 19.00 -2.07 -13.07
C VAL A 421 18.74 -1.77 -14.55
N ASN A 422 18.33 -0.55 -14.88
CA ASN A 422 17.90 -0.20 -16.22
C ASN A 422 18.90 0.67 -17.01
N ILE A 423 20.09 0.99 -16.45
CA ILE A 423 21.02 1.91 -17.13
C ILE A 423 21.55 1.34 -18.44
N ASP A 424 21.85 0.04 -18.49
CA ASP A 424 22.43 -0.62 -19.65
C ASP A 424 21.41 -0.90 -20.78
N THR A 425 20.12 -0.99 -20.45
CA THR A 425 19.05 -1.34 -21.39
C THR A 425 18.04 -0.22 -21.57
N GLY A 426 18.07 0.78 -20.71
CA GLY A 426 17.15 1.90 -20.69
C GLY A 426 17.60 3.07 -21.57
N PRO A 427 16.80 4.13 -21.62
CA PRO A 427 17.06 5.27 -22.48
C PRO A 427 18.08 6.26 -21.89
N TRP A 428 18.52 6.09 -20.64
CA TRP A 428 19.49 6.96 -19.97
C TRP A 428 20.91 6.55 -20.28
N GLN A 429 21.77 7.53 -20.48
CA GLN A 429 23.20 7.31 -20.67
C GLN A 429 23.99 8.22 -19.75
N ILE A 430 25.12 7.71 -19.27
CA ILE A 430 26.02 8.44 -18.37
C ILE A 430 27.41 8.44 -19.00
N MET A 431 28.09 9.56 -18.94
CA MET A 431 29.54 9.63 -19.22
C MET A 431 30.24 10.46 -18.15
N MET A 432 31.49 10.14 -17.92
CA MET A 432 32.35 10.94 -17.04
C MET A 432 33.16 11.94 -17.86
N LEU A 433 33.05 13.22 -17.52
CA LEU A 433 33.89 14.26 -18.09
C LEU A 433 34.60 15.02 -16.97
N ASN A 434 35.92 14.98 -16.95
CA ASN A 434 36.75 15.57 -15.90
C ASN A 434 36.32 15.13 -14.48
N GLY A 435 35.97 13.84 -14.30
CA GLY A 435 35.56 13.29 -13.00
C GLY A 435 34.14 13.65 -12.55
N VAL A 436 33.34 14.29 -13.41
CA VAL A 436 31.96 14.68 -13.14
C VAL A 436 30.99 13.91 -14.05
N PRO A 437 29.92 13.31 -13.51
CA PRO A 437 28.89 12.66 -14.32
C PRO A 437 28.17 13.64 -15.23
N HIS A 438 27.99 13.27 -16.49
CA HIS A 438 27.11 13.91 -17.45
C HIS A 438 26.08 12.90 -17.90
N VAL A 439 24.83 13.35 -18.01
CA VAL A 439 23.69 12.46 -18.28
C VAL A 439 22.93 12.99 -19.49
N ARG A 440 22.44 12.06 -20.32
CA ARG A 440 21.43 12.34 -21.37
C ARG A 440 20.38 11.26 -21.42
N GLY A 441 19.18 11.59 -21.92
CA GLY A 441 18.07 10.64 -21.99
C GLY A 441 16.76 11.29 -22.39
N PRO A 442 15.61 10.71 -22.06
CA PRO A 442 14.30 11.21 -22.42
C PRO A 442 14.09 12.67 -21.96
N GLY A 443 13.71 13.53 -22.90
CA GLY A 443 13.57 14.97 -22.65
C GLY A 443 14.87 15.75 -22.50
N LEU A 444 16.02 15.07 -22.57
CA LEU A 444 17.36 15.64 -22.43
C LEU A 444 18.30 15.10 -23.51
N PRO A 445 18.19 15.51 -24.78
CA PRO A 445 18.96 14.95 -25.89
C PRO A 445 20.44 15.31 -25.85
N GLN A 446 20.81 16.39 -25.15
CA GLN A 446 22.19 16.83 -24.99
C GLN A 446 22.76 16.40 -23.67
N TRP A 447 24.10 16.18 -23.62
CA TRP A 447 24.81 15.87 -22.39
C TRP A 447 24.69 17.03 -21.39
N ARG A 448 24.09 16.76 -20.24
CA ARG A 448 23.96 17.75 -19.15
C ARG A 448 24.84 17.31 -17.99
N ARG A 449 25.63 18.24 -17.50
CA ARG A 449 26.44 18.04 -16.29
C ARG A 449 25.53 17.79 -15.10
N HIS A 450 25.81 16.75 -14.33
CA HIS A 450 25.14 16.53 -13.05
C HIS A 450 25.49 17.67 -12.08
N GLN A 451 24.48 18.22 -11.44
CA GLN A 451 24.65 19.25 -10.40
C GLN A 451 24.52 18.62 -9.02
N PRO A 452 25.55 18.75 -8.16
CA PRO A 452 25.46 18.23 -6.79
C PRO A 452 24.30 18.87 -6.03
N ARG A 453 23.57 18.07 -5.28
CA ARG A 453 22.43 18.56 -4.47
C ARG A 453 22.86 19.27 -3.19
N THR A 454 24.12 19.23 -2.83
CA THR A 454 24.65 19.86 -1.63
C THR A 454 25.00 21.32 -1.95
N PRO A 455 24.33 22.33 -1.37
CA PRO A 455 24.55 23.74 -1.69
C PRO A 455 26.02 24.20 -1.55
N ALA A 456 26.79 23.59 -0.63
CA ALA A 456 28.21 23.91 -0.41
C ALA A 456 29.11 23.59 -1.61
N LEU A 457 28.69 22.70 -2.53
CA LEU A 457 29.47 22.31 -3.72
C LEU A 457 29.00 23.00 -5.00
N GLN A 458 27.91 23.77 -4.94
CA GLN A 458 27.40 24.53 -6.10
C GLN A 458 28.18 25.84 -6.33
N SER A 459 28.91 26.35 -5.33
CA SER A 459 29.72 27.54 -5.43
C SER A 459 31.19 27.16 -5.59
N GLY A 460 31.62 26.86 -6.82
CA GLY A 460 33.01 26.52 -7.18
C GLY A 460 34.06 27.60 -6.88
N ASP A 461 33.68 28.74 -6.32
CA ASP A 461 34.55 29.91 -6.11
C ASP A 461 34.96 30.20 -4.64
N ARG A 462 34.55 29.38 -3.68
CA ARG A 462 34.80 29.72 -2.25
C ARG A 462 35.91 28.95 -1.53
N PHE A 463 36.53 27.97 -2.17
CA PHE A 463 37.59 27.17 -1.54
C PHE A 463 39.04 27.58 -1.87
N HIS A 464 39.24 28.60 -2.70
CA HIS A 464 40.60 29.10 -3.03
C HIS A 464 41.06 30.33 -2.26
N ALA A 465 40.39 30.74 -1.21
CA ALA A 465 40.82 31.90 -0.42
C ALA A 465 41.02 31.53 1.04
N ARG A 466 42.06 30.78 1.35
CA ARG A 466 42.82 30.79 2.62
C ARG A 466 44.04 29.89 2.49
N ASN A 467 45.12 30.45 2.03
CA ASN A 467 46.47 30.21 2.48
C ASN A 467 47.03 31.51 3.01
#